data_1b2f2f480a9c9f13b4da06cdfeac5388
#
_entry.id   1b2f2f480a9c9f13b4da06cdfeac5388
#
_cell.length_a   1.000
_cell.length_b   1.000
_cell.length_c   1.000
_cell.angle_alpha   90.00
_cell.angle_beta   90.00
_cell.angle_gamma   90.00
#
_symmetry.space_group_name_H-M   'P 1'
#
loop_
_entity.id
_entity.type
_entity.pdbx_description
1 polymer ?
#
loop_
_entity_poly.entity_id
_entity_poly.type
_entity_poly.pdbx_seq_one_letter_code
_entity_poly.pdbx_strand_id
1 'polypeptide(L)'
;MNKILIVDDDVDSSTIQQAIIQKLGYYTQIAINGLDAIKYIKQDPPDLILLDIFMPQMDGYETIKYISDNFDIPIIVVTAGGNQVIKKIKDLGIIFYIQKPIIPNKLQNEISKCLKHQELLENV
;
A
#
# COMPACT_ATOMS: atom_id res chain seq x y z
N MET A 1 -1.74 -8.66 16.06
CA MET A 1 -0.68 -7.84 15.45
C MET A 1 -1.02 -7.59 13.98
N ASN A 2 -0.72 -6.40 13.51
CA ASN A 2 -1.11 -5.99 12.17
C ASN A 2 -0.23 -6.60 11.08
N LYS A 3 -0.86 -6.96 9.97
CA LYS A 3 -0.20 -7.44 8.78
C LYS A 3 -0.29 -6.38 7.68
N ILE A 4 0.83 -6.13 7.00
CA ILE A 4 0.91 -5.20 5.89
C ILE A 4 1.27 -5.98 4.61
N LEU A 5 0.46 -5.81 3.58
CA LEU A 5 0.71 -6.38 2.26
C LEU A 5 1.48 -5.35 1.42
N ILE A 6 2.63 -5.74 0.90
CA ILE A 6 3.46 -4.93 0.01
C ILE A 6 3.21 -5.41 -1.41
N VAL A 7 2.75 -4.52 -2.28
CA VAL A 7 2.47 -4.85 -3.69
C VAL A 7 3.46 -4.09 -4.55
N ASP A 8 4.50 -4.78 -5.01
CA ASP A 8 5.61 -4.18 -5.75
C ASP A 8 6.34 -5.29 -6.51
N ASP A 9 6.58 -5.12 -7.81
CA ASP A 9 7.29 -6.11 -8.63
C ASP A 9 8.82 -5.97 -8.53
N ASP A 10 9.30 -4.85 -7.98
CA ASP A 10 10.73 -4.60 -7.80
C ASP A 10 11.20 -5.26 -6.50
N VAL A 11 12.07 -6.26 -6.63
CA VAL A 11 12.59 -7.00 -5.47
C VAL A 11 13.35 -6.11 -4.50
N ASP A 12 14.17 -5.19 -5.00
CA ASP A 12 14.93 -4.28 -4.14
C ASP A 12 14.00 -3.35 -3.35
N SER A 13 13.03 -2.79 -4.00
CA SER A 13 12.04 -1.90 -3.37
C SER A 13 11.22 -2.64 -2.32
N SER A 14 10.70 -3.81 -2.65
CA SER A 14 9.88 -4.58 -1.71
C SER A 14 10.68 -5.08 -0.51
N THR A 15 11.94 -5.45 -0.72
CA THR A 15 12.85 -5.88 0.35
C THR A 15 13.12 -4.74 1.34
N ILE A 16 13.35 -3.54 0.82
CA ILE A 16 13.57 -2.34 1.66
C ILE A 16 12.32 -2.05 2.49
N GLN A 17 11.16 -2.05 1.86
CA GLN A 17 9.88 -1.81 2.54
C GLN A 17 9.65 -2.86 3.63
N GLN A 18 9.87 -4.12 3.31
CA GLN A 18 9.70 -5.22 4.26
C GLN A 18 10.61 -5.06 5.48
N ALA A 19 11.88 -4.71 5.28
CA ALA A 19 12.82 -4.52 6.38
C ALA A 19 12.37 -3.41 7.32
N ILE A 20 11.92 -2.29 6.78
CA ILE A 20 11.42 -1.16 7.58
C ILE A 20 10.19 -1.56 8.38
N ILE A 21 9.24 -2.21 7.73
CA ILE A 21 7.95 -2.57 8.33
C ILE A 21 8.12 -3.63 9.40
N GLN A 22 8.97 -4.63 9.18
CA GLN A 22 9.25 -5.66 10.18
C GLN A 22 9.90 -5.08 11.42
N LYS A 23 10.77 -4.09 11.27
CA LYS A 23 11.37 -3.38 12.40
C LYS A 23 10.33 -2.66 13.26
N LEU A 24 9.22 -2.24 12.66
CA LEU A 24 8.11 -1.59 13.36
C LEU A 24 7.21 -2.59 14.07
N GLY A 25 7.43 -3.89 13.89
CA GLY A 25 6.68 -4.94 14.57
C GLY A 25 5.50 -5.50 13.79
N TYR A 26 5.37 -5.19 12.50
CA TYR A 26 4.30 -5.72 11.65
C TYR A 26 4.72 -7.00 10.95
N TYR A 27 3.75 -7.88 10.72
CA TYR A 27 3.90 -8.98 9.76
C TYR A 27 3.81 -8.43 8.35
N THR A 28 4.53 -9.07 7.42
CA THR A 28 4.55 -8.65 6.02
C THR A 28 4.26 -9.80 5.08
N GLN A 29 3.69 -9.45 3.93
CA GLN A 29 3.54 -10.35 2.80
C GLN A 29 3.83 -9.53 1.55
N ILE A 30 4.46 -10.12 0.54
CA ILE A 30 4.81 -9.43 -0.70
C ILE A 30 4.03 -10.05 -1.85
N ALA A 31 3.32 -9.20 -2.60
CA ALA A 31 2.70 -9.55 -3.86
C ALA A 31 3.45 -8.84 -4.99
N ILE A 32 3.64 -9.52 -6.10
CA ILE A 32 4.46 -9.01 -7.20
C ILE A 32 3.65 -8.29 -8.29
N ASN A 33 2.35 -8.33 -8.20
CA ASN A 33 1.43 -7.64 -9.13
C ASN A 33 0.05 -7.53 -8.51
N GLY A 34 -0.86 -6.84 -9.21
CA GLY A 34 -2.22 -6.61 -8.71
C GLY A 34 -3.04 -7.89 -8.56
N LEU A 35 -2.92 -8.82 -9.50
CA LEU A 35 -3.66 -10.09 -9.43
C LEU A 35 -3.22 -10.92 -8.24
N ASP A 36 -1.92 -10.97 -7.99
CA ASP A 36 -1.33 -11.65 -6.85
C ASP A 36 -1.80 -11.03 -5.54
N ALA A 37 -1.85 -9.70 -5.49
CA ALA A 37 -2.34 -8.96 -4.33
C ALA A 37 -3.79 -9.32 -4.01
N ILE A 38 -4.67 -9.34 -5.00
CA ILE A 38 -6.09 -9.68 -4.83
C ILE A 38 -6.23 -11.10 -4.29
N LYS A 39 -5.45 -12.03 -4.80
CA LYS A 39 -5.44 -13.40 -4.33
C LYS A 39 -5.10 -13.49 -2.84
N TYR A 40 -4.05 -12.79 -2.41
CA TYR A 40 -3.64 -12.79 -1.01
C TYR A 40 -4.66 -12.10 -0.11
N ILE A 41 -5.25 -11.00 -0.56
CA ILE A 41 -6.29 -10.30 0.20
C ILE A 41 -7.49 -11.23 0.47
N LYS A 42 -7.89 -12.00 -0.52
CA LYS A 42 -9.00 -12.95 -0.38
C LYS A 42 -8.70 -14.10 0.56
N GLN A 43 -7.43 -14.54 0.61
CA GLN A 43 -7.02 -15.64 1.48
C GLN A 43 -6.88 -15.19 2.93
N ASP A 44 -6.26 -14.05 3.16
CA ASP A 44 -5.99 -13.52 4.50
C ASP A 44 -5.83 -12.00 4.42
N PRO A 45 -6.91 -11.24 4.63
CA PRO A 45 -6.89 -9.79 4.45
C PRO A 45 -5.84 -9.11 5.33
N PRO A 46 -5.02 -8.21 4.75
CA PRO A 46 -4.11 -7.40 5.55
C PRO A 46 -4.83 -6.25 6.23
N ASP A 47 -4.17 -5.61 7.17
CA ASP A 47 -4.67 -4.40 7.84
C ASP A 47 -4.34 -3.13 7.06
N LEU A 48 -3.35 -3.20 6.19
CA LEU A 48 -2.88 -2.08 5.38
C LEU A 48 -2.21 -2.63 4.12
N ILE A 49 -2.32 -1.88 3.02
CA ILE A 49 -1.66 -2.23 1.76
C ILE A 49 -0.72 -1.09 1.36
N LEU A 50 0.55 -1.43 1.06
CA LEU A 50 1.49 -0.54 0.37
C LEU A 50 1.50 -0.97 -1.09
N LEU A 51 1.17 -0.06 -2.00
CA LEU A 51 0.93 -0.42 -3.39
C LEU A 51 1.70 0.48 -4.35
N ASP A 52 2.52 -0.14 -5.20
CA ASP A 52 3.17 0.54 -6.31
C ASP A 52 2.21 0.62 -7.51
N ILE A 53 2.27 1.74 -8.21
CA ILE A 53 1.41 1.97 -9.38
C ILE A 53 1.94 1.26 -10.62
N PHE A 54 3.26 1.28 -10.82
CA PHE A 54 3.88 0.77 -12.05
C PHE A 54 4.27 -0.70 -11.90
N MET A 55 3.36 -1.59 -12.30
CA MET A 55 3.57 -3.04 -12.23
C MET A 55 3.09 -3.70 -13.52
N PRO A 56 3.62 -4.89 -13.87
CA PRO A 56 3.10 -5.66 -14.99
C PRO A 56 1.73 -6.26 -14.67
N GLN A 57 1.05 -6.74 -15.71
CA GLN A 57 -0.30 -7.29 -15.64
C GLN A 57 -1.30 -6.24 -15.19
N MET A 58 -2.13 -6.49 -14.19
CA MET A 58 -3.10 -5.53 -13.70
C MET A 58 -2.38 -4.28 -13.16
N ASP A 59 -2.59 -3.10 -13.76
CA ASP A 59 -1.90 -1.89 -13.35
C ASP A 59 -2.37 -1.40 -11.98
N GLY A 60 -1.58 -0.50 -11.37
CA GLY A 60 -1.85 -0.05 -10.01
C GLY A 60 -3.17 0.68 -9.85
N TYR A 61 -3.60 1.44 -10.85
CA TYR A 61 -4.88 2.16 -10.77
C TYR A 61 -6.06 1.20 -10.79
N GLU A 62 -6.03 0.19 -11.64
CA GLU A 62 -7.06 -0.84 -11.67
C GLU A 62 -7.08 -1.63 -10.35
N THR A 63 -5.90 -1.91 -9.80
CA THR A 63 -5.78 -2.60 -8.53
C THR A 63 -6.39 -1.79 -7.40
N ILE A 64 -6.11 -0.48 -7.33
CA ILE A 64 -6.71 0.42 -6.33
C ILE A 64 -8.23 0.38 -6.43
N LYS A 65 -8.76 0.55 -7.64
CA LYS A 65 -10.20 0.56 -7.86
C LYS A 65 -10.85 -0.74 -7.42
N TYR A 66 -10.27 -1.87 -7.80
CA TYR A 66 -10.81 -3.17 -7.41
C TYR A 66 -10.82 -3.34 -5.89
N ILE A 67 -9.71 -3.03 -5.23
CA ILE A 67 -9.60 -3.16 -3.77
C ILE A 67 -10.60 -2.22 -3.09
N SER A 68 -10.68 -0.97 -3.54
CA SER A 68 -11.59 0.01 -2.93
C SER A 68 -13.06 -0.36 -3.09
N ASP A 69 -13.42 -0.98 -4.23
CA ASP A 69 -14.81 -1.38 -4.49
C ASP A 69 -15.22 -2.65 -3.74
N ASN A 70 -14.26 -3.50 -3.37
CA ASN A 70 -14.56 -4.84 -2.85
C ASN A 70 -14.11 -5.06 -1.41
N PHE A 71 -13.22 -4.24 -0.87
CA PHE A 71 -12.67 -4.42 0.47
C PHE A 71 -12.58 -3.08 1.19
N ASP A 72 -12.62 -3.13 2.52
CA ASP A 72 -12.42 -1.95 3.37
C ASP A 72 -11.04 -2.03 4.01
N ILE A 73 -10.00 -1.85 3.20
CA ILE A 73 -8.61 -1.92 3.63
C ILE A 73 -7.90 -0.63 3.20
N PRO A 74 -7.24 0.08 4.12
CA PRO A 74 -6.53 1.31 3.76
C PRO A 74 -5.33 1.03 2.85
N ILE A 75 -5.10 1.94 1.90
CA ILE A 75 -4.02 1.84 0.91
C ILE A 75 -3.11 3.05 1.03
N ILE A 76 -1.80 2.80 1.10
CA ILE A 76 -0.78 3.81 0.91
C ILE A 76 -0.12 3.51 -0.44
N VAL A 77 -0.12 4.48 -1.34
CA VAL A 77 0.58 4.34 -2.62
C VAL A 77 2.05 4.69 -2.44
N VAL A 78 2.94 3.83 -2.94
CA VAL A 78 4.39 4.05 -2.92
C VAL A 78 4.86 4.05 -4.36
N THR A 79 5.23 5.22 -4.89
CA THR A 79 5.46 5.35 -6.34
C THR A 79 6.64 6.26 -6.66
N ALA A 80 7.31 5.97 -7.79
CA ALA A 80 8.30 6.87 -8.39
C ALA A 80 7.65 7.97 -9.24
N GLY A 81 6.34 7.92 -9.46
CA GLY A 81 5.62 8.88 -10.28
C GLY A 81 5.51 10.26 -9.66
N GLY A 82 5.33 11.26 -10.51
CA GLY A 82 5.22 12.66 -10.09
C GLY A 82 3.78 13.14 -9.93
N ASN A 83 3.58 14.43 -10.15
CA ASN A 83 2.30 15.12 -9.87
C ASN A 83 1.09 14.52 -10.61
N GLN A 84 1.28 14.01 -11.83
CA GLN A 84 0.19 13.41 -12.60
C GLN A 84 -0.31 12.13 -11.92
N VAL A 85 0.60 11.31 -11.42
CA VAL A 85 0.23 10.09 -10.67
C VAL A 85 -0.48 10.46 -9.38
N ILE A 86 0.05 11.43 -8.65
CA ILE A 86 -0.54 11.88 -7.37
C ILE A 86 -1.96 12.39 -7.59
N LYS A 87 -2.18 13.20 -8.63
CA LYS A 87 -3.52 13.69 -8.96
C LYS A 87 -4.48 12.54 -9.24
N LYS A 88 -4.03 11.56 -10.03
CA LYS A 88 -4.87 10.42 -10.42
C LYS A 88 -5.23 9.54 -9.24
N ILE A 89 -4.29 9.28 -8.32
CA ILE A 89 -4.60 8.48 -7.13
C ILE A 89 -5.52 9.23 -6.16
N LYS A 90 -5.39 10.55 -6.06
CA LYS A 90 -6.31 11.37 -5.26
C LYS A 90 -7.72 11.31 -5.82
N ASP A 91 -7.87 11.33 -7.14
CA ASP A 91 -9.17 11.20 -7.80
C ASP A 91 -9.80 9.82 -7.53
N LEU A 92 -8.98 8.81 -7.23
CA LEU A 92 -9.44 7.47 -6.84
C LEU A 92 -9.70 7.35 -5.33
N GLY A 93 -9.55 8.43 -4.57
CA GLY A 93 -9.82 8.43 -3.14
C GLY A 93 -8.61 8.12 -2.26
N ILE A 94 -7.42 8.01 -2.82
CA ILE A 94 -6.20 7.77 -2.04
C ILE A 94 -5.78 9.05 -1.33
N ILE A 95 -5.60 8.96 -0.02
CA ILE A 95 -5.20 10.08 0.84
C ILE A 95 -3.71 10.00 1.19
N PHE A 96 -3.19 8.77 1.34
CA PHE A 96 -1.83 8.55 1.83
C PHE A 96 -0.95 8.02 0.71
N TYR A 97 0.21 8.65 0.51
CA TYR A 97 1.16 8.22 -0.50
C TYR A 97 2.59 8.63 -0.12
N ILE A 98 3.55 7.92 -0.69
CA ILE A 98 4.97 8.18 -0.55
C ILE A 98 5.59 8.15 -1.93
N GLN A 99 6.41 9.16 -2.24
CA GLN A 99 7.21 9.16 -3.46
C GLN A 99 8.56 8.48 -3.21
N LYS A 100 8.96 7.59 -4.12
CA LYS A 100 10.30 6.97 -4.06
C LYS A 100 11.37 8.03 -4.31
N PRO A 101 12.57 7.93 -3.70
CA PRO A 101 13.09 6.78 -2.95
C PRO A 101 12.45 6.65 -1.57
N ILE A 102 12.44 5.42 -1.06
CA ILE A 102 11.83 5.14 0.24
C ILE A 102 12.75 5.58 1.36
N ILE A 103 12.26 6.50 2.19
CA ILE A 103 12.96 7.00 3.36
C ILE A 103 12.28 6.42 4.59
N PRO A 104 13.00 5.67 5.46
CA PRO A 104 12.36 4.94 6.56
C PRO A 104 11.44 5.79 7.44
N ASN A 105 11.88 6.97 7.86
CA ASN A 105 11.06 7.84 8.72
C ASN A 105 9.79 8.32 8.02
N LYS A 106 9.86 8.59 6.72
CA LYS A 106 8.67 9.00 5.96
C LYS A 106 7.67 7.87 5.83
N LEU A 107 8.14 6.66 5.57
CA LEU A 107 7.28 5.48 5.49
C LEU A 107 6.62 5.21 6.85
N GLN A 108 7.40 5.23 7.92
CA GLN A 108 6.88 5.05 9.28
C GLN A 108 5.80 6.07 9.61
N ASN A 109 6.05 7.35 9.31
CA ASN A 109 5.09 8.42 9.60
C ASN A 109 3.80 8.26 8.80
N GLU A 110 3.90 7.89 7.55
CA GLU A 110 2.72 7.69 6.68
C GLU A 110 1.89 6.50 7.16
N ILE A 111 2.53 5.40 7.53
CA ILE A 111 1.84 4.24 8.10
C ILE A 111 1.11 4.64 9.38
N SER A 112 1.77 5.35 10.27
CA SER A 112 1.16 5.80 11.53
C SER A 112 -0.05 6.70 11.29
N LYS A 113 0.06 7.65 10.37
CA LYS A 113 -1.06 8.53 10.00
C LYS A 113 -2.23 7.76 9.42
N CYS A 114 -1.94 6.80 8.53
CA CYS A 114 -2.96 6.02 7.86
C CYS A 114 -3.72 5.14 8.86
N LEU A 115 -3.02 4.44 9.74
CA LEU A 115 -3.64 3.59 10.74
C LEU A 115 -4.45 4.42 11.76
N LYS A 116 -3.95 5.58 12.14
CA LYS A 116 -4.67 6.48 13.03
C LYS A 116 -5.94 7.02 12.39
N HIS A 117 -5.88 7.39 11.12
CA HIS A 117 -7.05 7.83 10.36
C HIS A 117 -8.11 6.74 10.28
N GLN A 118 -7.69 5.50 10.02
CA GLN A 118 -8.60 4.35 9.97
C GLN A 118 -9.25 4.10 11.32
N GLU A 119 -8.50 4.20 12.40
CA GLU A 119 -9.02 4.07 13.76
C GLU A 119 -10.09 5.13 14.07
N LEU A 120 -9.86 6.38 13.67
CA LEU A 120 -10.81 7.47 13.85
C LEU A 120 -12.10 7.21 13.08
N LEU A 121 -12.02 6.67 11.87
CA LEU A 121 -13.20 6.33 11.06
C LEU A 121 -14.01 5.22 11.70
N GLU A 122 -13.36 4.24 12.33
CA GLU A 122 -14.04 3.12 13.01
C GLU A 122 -14.79 3.57 14.26
N ASN A 123 -14.38 4.68 14.87
CA ASN A 123 -14.96 5.20 16.11
C ASN A 123 -16.06 6.24 15.89
N VAL A 124 -16.44 6.49 14.65
CA VAL A 124 -17.50 7.47 14.31
C VAL A 124 -18.87 6.84 14.33
#